data_b30434edc8d157fdda733cdf094e1bf6
#
_entry.id   b30434edc8d157fdda733cdf094e1bf6
#
_cell.length_a   1.000
_cell.length_b   1.000
_cell.length_c   1.000
_cell.angle_alpha   90.00
_cell.angle_beta   90.00
_cell.angle_gamma   90.00
#
_symmetry.space_group_name_H-M   'P 1'
#
loop_
_entity.id
_entity.type
_entity.pdbx_description
1 polymer ?
#
loop_
_entity_poly.entity_id
_entity_poly.type
_entity_poly.pdbx_seq_one_letter_code
_entity_poly.pdbx_strand_id
1 'polypeptide(L)'
;MELSLKGKNVLITGAGAGIGLACAEAFVTAGANVAICDVEQDRLDDALGVLTKLGGSHYGQLCDVARADEVAGFFANSLHALGSLDLVLNNAGVGAPLVPLEDTDEADYDRLMGINLKGVWLCMREALKIMSPHGTGHIINMASALSKTTFAGAGLYVASKYAVGGLTRNTAVEYGESGIRINAICPGFIETPLLRESIPEDQRAHLASQHPMNRLGTPE
;
A
#
# COMPACT_ATOMS: atom_id res chain seq x y z
N MET A 1 -23.47 11.72 -7.20
CA MET A 1 -23.70 10.48 -6.45
C MET A 1 -22.58 10.41 -5.42
N GLU A 2 -22.90 10.59 -4.16
CA GLU A 2 -21.93 10.53 -3.09
C GLU A 2 -21.53 9.06 -2.87
N LEU A 3 -20.24 8.77 -2.88
CA LEU A 3 -19.74 7.40 -2.67
C LEU A 3 -19.86 7.12 -1.16
N SER A 4 -20.76 6.23 -0.78
CA SER A 4 -20.91 5.82 0.63
C SER A 4 -20.30 4.44 0.84
N LEU A 5 -19.37 4.37 1.80
CA LEU A 5 -18.75 3.14 2.28
C LEU A 5 -19.19 2.82 3.72
N LYS A 6 -20.35 3.34 4.12
CA LYS A 6 -20.90 3.15 5.46
C LYS A 6 -20.99 1.66 5.83
N GLY A 7 -20.36 1.33 6.96
CA GLY A 7 -20.32 -0.04 7.48
C GLY A 7 -19.35 -0.98 6.76
N LYS A 8 -18.52 -0.48 5.82
CA LYS A 8 -17.43 -1.24 5.22
C LYS A 8 -16.19 -1.20 6.11
N ASN A 9 -15.49 -2.31 6.20
CA ASN A 9 -14.28 -2.49 6.99
C ASN A 9 -13.08 -2.62 6.07
N VAL A 10 -12.14 -1.69 6.20
CA VAL A 10 -10.98 -1.53 5.33
C VAL A 10 -9.68 -1.69 6.13
N LEU A 11 -8.74 -2.48 5.62
CA LEU A 11 -7.42 -2.63 6.19
C LEU A 11 -6.38 -1.98 5.24
N ILE A 12 -5.48 -1.16 5.79
CA ILE A 12 -4.49 -0.41 5.00
C ILE A 12 -3.11 -0.58 5.63
N THR A 13 -2.12 -1.02 4.84
CA THR A 13 -0.74 -1.11 5.29
C THR A 13 0.08 0.12 4.88
N GLY A 14 1.06 0.52 5.71
CA GLY A 14 1.88 1.71 5.47
C GLY A 14 1.02 2.98 5.45
N ALA A 15 0.10 3.10 6.40
CA ALA A 15 -0.88 4.18 6.46
C ALA A 15 -0.49 5.31 7.42
N GLY A 16 0.72 5.30 7.96
CA GLY A 16 1.23 6.37 8.81
C GLY A 16 1.51 7.67 8.06
N ALA A 17 1.64 7.63 6.72
CA ALA A 17 1.94 8.82 5.90
C ALA A 17 1.54 8.65 4.44
N GLY A 18 1.66 9.72 3.67
CA GLY A 18 1.57 9.73 2.20
C GLY A 18 0.26 9.17 1.66
N ILE A 19 0.34 8.35 0.61
CA ILE A 19 -0.85 7.78 -0.06
C ILE A 19 -1.68 6.93 0.89
N GLY A 20 -1.04 6.13 1.77
CA GLY A 20 -1.76 5.27 2.72
C GLY A 20 -2.62 6.06 3.68
N LEU A 21 -2.08 7.15 4.25
CA LEU A 21 -2.82 8.05 5.15
C LEU A 21 -3.96 8.76 4.41
N ALA A 22 -3.69 9.35 3.24
CA ALA A 22 -4.73 10.01 2.44
C ALA A 22 -5.87 9.05 2.06
N CYS A 23 -5.55 7.79 1.72
CA CYS A 23 -6.56 6.75 1.50
C CYS A 23 -7.36 6.46 2.78
N ALA A 24 -6.70 6.35 3.95
CA ALA A 24 -7.38 6.11 5.21
C ALA A 24 -8.36 7.24 5.55
N GLU A 25 -7.95 8.50 5.37
CA GLU A 25 -8.79 9.67 5.55
C GLU A 25 -10.00 9.65 4.59
N ALA A 26 -9.78 9.36 3.32
CA ALA A 26 -10.85 9.26 2.33
C ALA A 26 -11.84 8.14 2.66
N PHE A 27 -11.37 6.97 3.10
CA PHE A 27 -12.22 5.85 3.52
C PHE A 27 -13.07 6.21 4.74
N VAL A 28 -12.47 6.83 5.78
CA VAL A 28 -13.20 7.28 6.97
C VAL A 28 -14.23 8.35 6.60
N THR A 29 -13.87 9.32 5.77
CA THR A 29 -14.79 10.37 5.29
C THR A 29 -15.96 9.78 4.51
N ALA A 30 -15.76 8.69 3.77
CA ALA A 30 -16.82 7.95 3.08
C ALA A 30 -17.65 7.04 4.01
N GLY A 31 -17.36 7.00 5.30
CA GLY A 31 -18.10 6.26 6.32
C GLY A 31 -17.63 4.83 6.57
N ALA A 32 -16.45 4.46 6.09
CA ALA A 32 -15.86 3.16 6.41
C ALA A 32 -15.22 3.14 7.80
N ASN A 33 -15.13 1.95 8.39
CA ASN A 33 -14.24 1.67 9.51
C ASN A 33 -12.88 1.27 8.95
N VAL A 34 -11.79 1.68 9.59
CA VAL A 34 -10.44 1.40 9.08
C VAL A 34 -9.53 0.76 10.13
N ALA A 35 -8.74 -0.21 9.70
CA ALA A 35 -7.58 -0.71 10.44
C ALA A 35 -6.32 -0.29 9.68
N ILE A 36 -5.38 0.34 10.36
CA ILE A 36 -4.14 0.83 9.76
C ILE A 36 -2.92 0.23 10.44
N CYS A 37 -1.84 0.05 9.69
CA CYS A 37 -0.54 -0.22 10.30
C CYS A 37 0.57 0.61 9.65
N ASP A 38 1.61 0.81 10.43
CA ASP A 38 2.89 1.34 9.98
C ASP A 38 4.02 0.66 10.77
N VAL A 39 5.25 0.82 10.33
CA VAL A 39 6.44 0.33 11.04
C VAL A 39 6.97 1.36 12.04
N GLU A 40 6.59 2.62 11.89
CA GLU A 40 7.01 3.74 12.73
C GLU A 40 5.90 4.16 13.70
N GLN A 41 6.16 4.08 15.01
CA GLN A 41 5.16 4.39 16.05
C GLN A 41 4.66 5.83 15.94
N ASP A 42 5.56 6.80 15.80
CA ASP A 42 5.19 8.22 15.75
C ASP A 42 4.28 8.52 14.56
N ARG A 43 4.57 7.94 13.38
CA ARG A 43 3.72 8.08 12.20
C ARG A 43 2.34 7.43 12.40
N LEU A 44 2.31 6.28 13.06
CA LEU A 44 1.06 5.57 13.35
C LEU A 44 0.19 6.40 14.32
N ASP A 45 0.78 6.94 15.38
CA ASP A 45 0.08 7.75 16.38
C ASP A 45 -0.47 9.04 15.77
N ASP A 46 0.31 9.73 14.94
CA ASP A 46 -0.13 10.91 14.20
C ASP A 46 -1.31 10.59 13.27
N ALA A 47 -1.22 9.49 12.52
CA ALA A 47 -2.29 9.04 11.63
C ALA A 47 -3.57 8.72 12.40
N LEU A 48 -3.48 8.00 13.52
CA LEU A 48 -4.62 7.72 14.39
C LEU A 48 -5.24 9.01 14.96
N GLY A 49 -4.40 9.99 15.29
CA GLY A 49 -4.84 11.32 15.73
C GLY A 49 -5.64 12.06 14.65
N VAL A 50 -5.23 11.93 13.37
CA VAL A 50 -5.97 12.50 12.23
C VAL A 50 -7.31 11.79 12.06
N LEU A 51 -7.32 10.45 12.01
CA LEU A 51 -8.54 9.66 11.83
C LEU A 51 -9.54 9.86 12.96
N THR A 52 -9.07 10.03 14.21
CA THR A 52 -9.94 10.33 15.36
C THR A 52 -10.72 11.63 15.17
N LYS A 53 -10.11 12.66 14.58
CA LYS A 53 -10.78 13.94 14.31
C LYS A 53 -11.84 13.84 13.21
N LEU A 54 -11.68 12.90 12.27
CA LEU A 54 -12.65 12.62 11.21
C LEU A 54 -13.83 11.77 11.73
N GLY A 55 -13.68 11.09 12.86
CA GLY A 55 -14.70 10.23 13.46
C GLY A 55 -14.62 8.79 12.90
N GLY A 56 -15.68 8.01 13.15
CA GLY A 56 -15.72 6.61 12.74
C GLY A 56 -15.00 5.67 13.70
N SER A 57 -15.01 4.38 13.37
CA SER A 57 -14.27 3.34 14.10
C SER A 57 -12.95 3.07 13.40
N HIS A 58 -11.86 3.09 14.14
CA HIS A 58 -10.53 2.82 13.60
C HIS A 58 -9.69 2.03 14.60
N TYR A 59 -8.76 1.25 14.08
CA TYR A 59 -7.79 0.45 14.81
C TYR A 59 -6.40 0.69 14.23
N GLY A 60 -5.38 0.72 15.06
CA GLY A 60 -3.99 0.87 14.62
C GLY A 60 -3.06 -0.09 15.35
N GLN A 61 -2.05 -0.60 14.63
CA GLN A 61 -1.03 -1.51 15.18
C GLN A 61 0.30 -1.33 14.46
N LEU A 62 1.41 -1.39 15.19
CA LEU A 62 2.72 -1.56 14.56
C LEU A 62 2.80 -2.88 13.82
N CYS A 63 3.30 -2.85 12.58
CA CYS A 63 3.49 -4.05 11.77
C CYS A 63 4.55 -3.80 10.69
N ASP A 64 5.61 -4.59 10.74
CA ASP A 64 6.52 -4.77 9.61
C ASP A 64 5.92 -5.81 8.65
N VAL A 65 5.49 -5.36 7.48
CA VAL A 65 4.88 -6.24 6.47
C VAL A 65 5.84 -7.31 5.92
N ALA A 66 7.15 -7.16 6.10
CA ALA A 66 8.13 -8.17 5.73
C ALA A 66 8.14 -9.38 6.69
N ARG A 67 7.47 -9.29 7.83
CA ARG A 67 7.41 -10.31 8.88
C ARG A 67 6.05 -11.01 8.91
N ALA A 68 6.07 -12.31 8.63
CA ALA A 68 4.85 -13.11 8.50
C ALA A 68 4.02 -13.20 9.79
N ASP A 69 4.68 -13.23 10.94
CA ASP A 69 4.05 -13.26 12.25
C ASP A 69 3.34 -11.94 12.58
N GLU A 70 3.97 -10.81 12.26
CA GLU A 70 3.40 -9.48 12.48
C GLU A 70 2.20 -9.23 11.56
N VAL A 71 2.29 -9.61 10.26
CA VAL A 71 1.17 -9.54 9.33
C VAL A 71 0.00 -10.38 9.82
N ALA A 72 0.22 -11.64 10.19
CA ALA A 72 -0.84 -12.51 10.69
C ALA A 72 -1.50 -11.93 11.96
N GLY A 73 -0.71 -11.39 12.89
CA GLY A 73 -1.20 -10.72 14.09
C GLY A 73 -2.04 -9.48 13.77
N PHE A 74 -1.57 -8.62 12.86
CA PHE A 74 -2.30 -7.42 12.43
C PHE A 74 -3.65 -7.76 11.80
N PHE A 75 -3.71 -8.76 10.91
CA PHE A 75 -4.97 -9.21 10.31
C PHE A 75 -5.94 -9.79 11.35
N ALA A 76 -5.46 -10.63 12.26
CA ALA A 76 -6.28 -11.22 13.33
C ALA A 76 -6.86 -10.14 14.27
N ASN A 77 -6.02 -9.20 14.72
CA ASN A 77 -6.45 -8.13 15.62
C ASN A 77 -7.38 -7.12 14.91
N SER A 78 -7.13 -6.82 13.64
CA SER A 78 -8.02 -5.98 12.82
C SER A 78 -9.39 -6.62 12.65
N LEU A 79 -9.44 -7.93 12.37
CA LEU A 79 -10.70 -8.68 12.27
C LEU A 79 -11.45 -8.69 13.59
N HIS A 80 -10.74 -8.83 14.72
CA HIS A 80 -11.35 -8.74 16.05
C HIS A 80 -11.94 -7.34 16.33
N ALA A 81 -11.21 -6.29 15.96
CA ALA A 81 -11.63 -4.90 16.20
C ALA A 81 -12.79 -4.45 15.29
N LEU A 82 -12.80 -4.87 14.03
CA LEU A 82 -13.77 -4.43 13.01
C LEU A 82 -14.93 -5.42 12.79
N GLY A 83 -14.77 -6.68 13.18
CA GLY A 83 -15.78 -7.74 13.04
C GLY A 83 -15.81 -8.44 11.66
N SER A 84 -15.39 -7.76 10.58
CA SER A 84 -15.29 -8.32 9.23
C SER A 84 -14.22 -7.59 8.43
N LEU A 85 -13.97 -8.05 7.20
CA LEU A 85 -13.00 -7.42 6.30
C LEU A 85 -13.56 -7.38 4.88
N ASP A 86 -13.87 -6.19 4.38
CA ASP A 86 -14.42 -5.97 3.04
C ASP A 86 -13.34 -5.59 2.01
N LEU A 87 -12.32 -4.83 2.42
CA LEU A 87 -11.28 -4.33 1.54
C LEU A 87 -9.91 -4.35 2.24
N VAL A 88 -8.89 -4.72 1.49
CA VAL A 88 -7.48 -4.58 1.88
C VAL A 88 -6.76 -3.71 0.86
N LEU A 89 -6.11 -2.64 1.32
CA LEU A 89 -5.17 -1.83 0.55
C LEU A 89 -3.75 -2.15 0.99
N ASN A 90 -3.05 -2.94 0.18
CA ASN A 90 -1.64 -3.23 0.37
C ASN A 90 -0.81 -2.07 -0.17
N ASN A 91 -0.59 -1.06 0.67
CA ASN A 91 0.07 0.19 0.29
C ASN A 91 1.53 0.26 0.79
N ALA A 92 1.89 -0.41 1.87
CA ALA A 92 3.26 -0.39 2.41
C ALA A 92 4.30 -0.63 1.31
N GLY A 93 5.34 0.19 1.30
CA GLY A 93 6.40 0.08 0.31
C GLY A 93 7.53 1.07 0.59
N VAL A 94 8.70 0.76 0.07
CA VAL A 94 9.92 1.56 0.18
C VAL A 94 10.56 1.77 -1.18
N GLY A 95 11.35 2.84 -1.30
CA GLY A 95 12.26 3.06 -2.41
C GLY A 95 13.62 2.39 -2.20
N ALA A 96 14.46 2.50 -3.23
CA ALA A 96 15.87 2.17 -3.18
C ALA A 96 16.67 3.31 -3.80
N PRO A 97 17.98 3.40 -3.51
CA PRO A 97 18.86 4.33 -4.21
C PRO A 97 18.78 4.16 -5.73
N LEU A 98 18.85 5.28 -6.45
CA LEU A 98 18.89 5.26 -7.92
C LEU A 98 20.35 5.08 -8.38
N VAL A 99 20.75 3.84 -8.62
CA VAL A 99 22.09 3.47 -9.01
C VAL A 99 22.08 2.46 -10.17
N PRO A 100 23.14 2.36 -10.98
CA PRO A 100 23.31 1.27 -11.94
C PRO A 100 23.19 -0.10 -11.25
N LEU A 101 22.79 -1.12 -12.01
CA LEU A 101 22.53 -2.44 -11.44
C LEU A 101 23.77 -3.07 -10.77
N GLU A 102 24.96 -2.85 -11.32
CA GLU A 102 26.22 -3.34 -10.77
C GLU A 102 26.60 -2.71 -9.42
N ASP A 103 26.02 -1.54 -9.10
CA ASP A 103 26.27 -0.79 -7.86
C ASP A 103 25.16 -1.04 -6.80
N THR A 104 24.19 -1.94 -7.07
CA THR A 104 23.15 -2.26 -6.10
C THR A 104 23.67 -3.17 -5.00
N ASP A 105 23.23 -2.94 -3.76
CA ASP A 105 23.57 -3.74 -2.58
C ASP A 105 22.57 -4.88 -2.37
N GLU A 106 23.04 -6.05 -1.92
CA GLU A 106 22.21 -7.21 -1.57
C GLU A 106 21.25 -6.87 -0.42
N ALA A 107 21.69 -6.08 0.56
CA ALA A 107 20.83 -5.64 1.66
C ALA A 107 19.68 -4.74 1.17
N ASP A 108 19.92 -3.87 0.19
CA ASP A 108 18.86 -3.09 -0.45
C ASP A 108 17.89 -3.97 -1.23
N TYR A 109 18.40 -4.99 -1.93
CA TYR A 109 17.55 -5.97 -2.60
C TYR A 109 16.65 -6.70 -1.59
N ASP A 110 17.22 -7.26 -0.53
CA ASP A 110 16.47 -8.02 0.49
C ASP A 110 15.42 -7.16 1.19
N ARG A 111 15.79 -5.94 1.59
CA ARG A 111 14.88 -4.98 2.20
C ARG A 111 13.73 -4.61 1.26
N LEU A 112 14.04 -4.24 0.04
CA LEU A 112 13.05 -3.78 -0.92
C LEU A 112 12.12 -4.90 -1.35
N MET A 113 12.65 -6.07 -1.70
CA MET A 113 11.85 -7.23 -2.08
C MET A 113 11.06 -7.78 -0.90
N GLY A 114 11.64 -7.73 0.30
CA GLY A 114 10.97 -8.11 1.55
C GLY A 114 9.71 -7.29 1.81
N ILE A 115 9.79 -5.98 1.63
CA ILE A 115 8.65 -5.07 1.87
C ILE A 115 7.71 -5.02 0.66
N ASN A 116 8.24 -4.66 -0.53
CA ASN A 116 7.41 -4.34 -1.69
C ASN A 116 6.75 -5.55 -2.35
N LEU A 117 7.34 -6.74 -2.25
CA LEU A 117 6.81 -7.96 -2.87
C LEU A 117 6.35 -8.99 -1.84
N LYS A 118 7.25 -9.44 -0.96
CA LYS A 118 6.89 -10.44 0.06
C LYS A 118 5.81 -9.92 1.00
N GLY A 119 5.90 -8.64 1.43
CA GLY A 119 4.88 -7.99 2.26
C GLY A 119 3.51 -7.99 1.60
N VAL A 120 3.43 -7.60 0.33
CA VAL A 120 2.17 -7.66 -0.44
C VAL A 120 1.64 -9.10 -0.52
N TRP A 121 2.50 -10.07 -0.82
CA TRP A 121 2.11 -11.49 -0.86
C TRP A 121 1.59 -11.99 0.49
N LEU A 122 2.27 -11.66 1.60
CA LEU A 122 1.83 -12.03 2.95
C LEU A 122 0.45 -11.46 3.26
N CYS A 123 0.25 -10.16 3.00
CA CYS A 123 -1.04 -9.49 3.24
C CYS A 123 -2.15 -10.07 2.35
N MET A 124 -1.89 -10.31 1.06
CA MET A 124 -2.85 -10.97 0.16
C MET A 124 -3.24 -12.35 0.68
N ARG A 125 -2.27 -13.14 1.14
CA ARG A 125 -2.51 -14.48 1.69
C ARG A 125 -3.43 -14.44 2.91
N GLU A 126 -3.20 -13.55 3.87
CA GLU A 126 -4.06 -13.41 5.04
C GLU A 126 -5.46 -12.87 4.67
N ALA A 127 -5.52 -11.88 3.77
CA ALA A 127 -6.79 -11.37 3.25
C ALA A 127 -7.65 -12.49 2.60
N LEU A 128 -7.02 -13.31 1.75
CA LEU A 128 -7.70 -14.41 1.06
C LEU A 128 -8.21 -15.49 2.01
N LYS A 129 -7.47 -15.81 3.08
CA LYS A 129 -7.95 -16.74 4.12
C LYS A 129 -9.23 -16.25 4.79
N ILE A 130 -9.39 -14.94 4.96
CA ILE A 130 -10.57 -14.32 5.58
C ILE A 130 -11.71 -14.19 4.55
N MET A 131 -11.41 -13.70 3.34
CA MET A 131 -12.42 -13.36 2.34
C MET A 131 -12.98 -14.56 1.58
N SER A 132 -12.13 -15.56 1.24
CA SER A 132 -12.53 -16.68 0.39
C SER A 132 -13.68 -17.51 0.98
N PRO A 133 -13.72 -17.84 2.29
CA PRO A 133 -14.83 -18.58 2.88
C PRO A 133 -16.18 -17.87 2.77
N HIS A 134 -16.17 -16.55 2.60
CA HIS A 134 -17.38 -15.72 2.49
C HIS A 134 -17.76 -15.39 1.04
N GLY A 135 -16.91 -15.70 0.07
CA GLY A 135 -17.13 -15.43 -1.36
C GLY A 135 -17.26 -13.93 -1.69
N THR A 136 -16.68 -13.07 -0.89
CA THR A 136 -16.73 -11.62 -1.09
C THR A 136 -15.50 -10.93 -0.53
N GLY A 137 -15.00 -9.92 -1.24
CA GLY A 137 -13.85 -9.12 -0.80
C GLY A 137 -13.21 -8.34 -1.94
N HIS A 138 -12.38 -7.37 -1.58
CA HIS A 138 -11.61 -6.61 -2.55
C HIS A 138 -10.19 -6.38 -2.03
N ILE A 139 -9.21 -6.79 -2.80
CA ILE A 139 -7.79 -6.53 -2.54
C ILE A 139 -7.29 -5.53 -3.58
N ILE A 140 -6.66 -4.47 -3.11
CA ILE A 140 -6.02 -3.45 -3.94
C ILE A 140 -4.54 -3.42 -3.59
N ASN A 141 -3.67 -3.64 -4.57
CA ASN A 141 -2.23 -3.59 -4.39
C ASN A 141 -1.67 -2.27 -4.93
N MET A 142 -0.84 -1.59 -4.14
CA MET A 142 -0.12 -0.40 -4.58
C MET A 142 1.09 -0.82 -5.42
N ALA A 143 0.89 -0.85 -6.74
CA ALA A 143 1.94 -1.06 -7.70
C ALA A 143 2.67 0.28 -8.00
N SER A 144 2.94 0.60 -9.24
CA SER A 144 3.55 1.85 -9.71
C SER A 144 3.36 1.97 -11.23
N ALA A 145 3.46 3.15 -11.79
CA ALA A 145 3.68 3.33 -13.23
C ALA A 145 4.90 2.52 -13.69
N LEU A 146 5.91 2.39 -12.80
CA LEU A 146 7.09 1.55 -13.01
C LEU A 146 6.82 0.04 -12.94
N SER A 147 5.57 -0.40 -12.83
CA SER A 147 5.14 -1.78 -13.12
C SER A 147 4.79 -2.02 -14.59
N LYS A 148 4.86 -0.99 -15.43
CA LYS A 148 4.55 -1.01 -16.87
C LYS A 148 5.61 -0.33 -17.72
N THR A 149 6.46 0.47 -17.12
CA THR A 149 7.57 1.18 -17.76
C THR A 149 8.82 1.06 -16.90
N THR A 150 9.89 1.75 -17.26
CA THR A 150 11.18 1.68 -16.55
C THR A 150 11.70 3.07 -16.24
N PHE A 151 12.67 3.14 -15.31
CA PHE A 151 13.40 4.34 -14.97
C PHE A 151 14.87 3.97 -14.70
N ALA A 152 15.80 4.67 -15.30
CA ALA A 152 17.22 4.36 -15.16
C ALA A 152 17.65 4.46 -13.68
N GLY A 153 18.42 3.50 -13.21
CA GLY A 153 18.87 3.40 -11.83
C GLY A 153 17.84 2.80 -10.87
N ALA A 154 16.58 2.59 -11.27
CA ALA A 154 15.52 2.07 -10.40
C ALA A 154 15.31 0.55 -10.54
N GLY A 155 16.32 -0.22 -10.95
CA GLY A 155 16.19 -1.62 -11.35
C GLY A 155 15.48 -2.50 -10.31
N LEU A 156 15.89 -2.45 -9.05
CA LEU A 156 15.28 -3.23 -7.97
C LEU A 156 13.82 -2.84 -7.73
N TYR A 157 13.53 -1.54 -7.69
CA TYR A 157 12.17 -1.04 -7.49
C TYR A 157 11.25 -1.44 -8.66
N VAL A 158 11.71 -1.27 -9.90
CA VAL A 158 11.01 -1.69 -11.11
C VAL A 158 10.69 -3.18 -11.03
N ALA A 159 11.68 -4.03 -10.73
CA ALA A 159 11.48 -5.47 -10.60
C ALA A 159 10.39 -5.82 -9.56
N SER A 160 10.43 -5.20 -8.38
CA SER A 160 9.44 -5.42 -7.32
C SER A 160 8.02 -5.04 -7.78
N LYS A 161 7.86 -3.89 -8.45
CA LYS A 161 6.54 -3.41 -8.89
C LYS A 161 5.98 -4.17 -10.10
N TYR A 162 6.83 -4.66 -11.00
CA TYR A 162 6.41 -5.63 -12.04
C TYR A 162 5.93 -6.94 -11.41
N ALA A 163 6.63 -7.44 -10.38
CA ALA A 163 6.24 -8.66 -9.67
C ALA A 163 4.89 -8.50 -8.95
N VAL A 164 4.64 -7.35 -8.29
CA VAL A 164 3.32 -7.03 -7.70
C VAL A 164 2.23 -7.02 -8.76
N GLY A 165 2.48 -6.43 -9.93
CA GLY A 165 1.54 -6.45 -11.05
C GLY A 165 1.27 -7.86 -11.58
N GLY A 166 2.28 -8.73 -11.64
CA GLY A 166 2.15 -10.14 -12.00
C GLY A 166 1.32 -10.92 -11.00
N LEU A 167 1.68 -10.79 -9.71
CA LEU A 167 0.96 -11.43 -8.60
C LEU A 167 -0.51 -11.02 -8.57
N THR A 168 -0.80 -9.73 -8.73
CA THR A 168 -2.18 -9.20 -8.77
C THR A 168 -3.00 -9.85 -9.87
N ARG A 169 -2.48 -9.89 -11.11
CA ARG A 169 -3.21 -10.47 -12.25
C ARG A 169 -3.45 -11.96 -12.09
N ASN A 170 -2.44 -12.71 -11.65
CA ASN A 170 -2.58 -14.15 -11.46
C ASN A 170 -3.63 -14.47 -10.38
N THR A 171 -3.53 -13.83 -9.22
CA THR A 171 -4.45 -14.07 -8.10
C THR A 171 -5.88 -13.61 -8.44
N ALA A 172 -6.05 -12.55 -9.25
CA ALA A 172 -7.37 -12.13 -9.74
C ALA A 172 -8.05 -13.22 -10.61
N VAL A 173 -7.28 -13.95 -11.41
CA VAL A 173 -7.80 -15.09 -12.18
C VAL A 173 -8.14 -16.28 -11.27
N GLU A 174 -7.28 -16.58 -10.29
CA GLU A 174 -7.48 -17.70 -9.35
C GLU A 174 -8.75 -17.54 -8.49
N TYR A 175 -9.06 -16.32 -8.07
CA TYR A 175 -10.13 -16.04 -7.09
C TYR A 175 -11.35 -15.33 -7.67
N GLY A 176 -11.36 -15.04 -8.98
CA GLY A 176 -12.46 -14.32 -9.63
C GLY A 176 -13.78 -15.05 -9.52
N GLU A 177 -13.81 -16.36 -9.78
CA GLU A 177 -15.00 -17.21 -9.63
C GLU A 177 -15.49 -17.32 -8.17
N SER A 178 -14.60 -17.11 -7.21
CA SER A 178 -14.91 -17.08 -5.78
C SER A 178 -15.49 -15.74 -5.32
N GLY A 179 -15.73 -14.78 -6.23
CA GLY A 179 -16.30 -13.46 -5.90
C GLY A 179 -15.31 -12.47 -5.28
N ILE A 180 -14.01 -12.76 -5.29
CA ILE A 180 -12.97 -11.87 -4.75
C ILE A 180 -12.41 -11.02 -5.90
N ARG A 181 -12.45 -9.70 -5.75
CA ARG A 181 -11.86 -8.77 -6.71
C ARG A 181 -10.44 -8.42 -6.28
N ILE A 182 -9.49 -8.46 -7.21
CA ILE A 182 -8.09 -8.15 -6.92
C ILE A 182 -7.57 -7.22 -8.01
N ASN A 183 -7.15 -6.01 -7.62
CA ASN A 183 -6.72 -4.97 -8.54
C ASN A 183 -5.41 -4.33 -8.09
N ALA A 184 -4.78 -3.58 -8.97
CA ALA A 184 -3.63 -2.75 -8.65
C ALA A 184 -3.87 -1.29 -9.06
N ILE A 185 -3.38 -0.37 -8.25
CA ILE A 185 -3.23 1.04 -8.59
C ILE A 185 -1.77 1.27 -8.97
N CYS A 186 -1.55 2.02 -10.04
CA CYS A 186 -0.23 2.30 -10.58
C CYS A 186 0.04 3.82 -10.59
N PRO A 187 0.35 4.45 -9.43
CA PRO A 187 0.65 5.87 -9.38
C PRO A 187 1.91 6.22 -10.16
N GLY A 188 1.94 7.44 -10.69
CA GLY A 188 3.16 8.08 -11.16
C GLY A 188 4.01 8.58 -9.99
N PHE A 189 4.73 9.68 -10.17
CA PHE A 189 5.45 10.33 -9.09
C PHE A 189 4.50 11.20 -8.26
N ILE A 190 4.31 10.81 -7.00
CA ILE A 190 3.42 11.46 -6.03
C ILE A 190 4.29 12.09 -4.93
N GLU A 191 4.00 13.35 -4.57
CA GLU A 191 4.73 14.10 -3.54
C GLU A 191 4.45 13.51 -2.16
N THR A 192 5.28 12.59 -1.73
CA THR A 192 5.17 11.82 -0.48
C THR A 192 6.50 11.82 0.27
N PRO A 193 6.53 11.46 1.58
CA PRO A 193 7.77 11.22 2.29
C PRO A 193 8.67 10.22 1.55
N LEU A 194 8.14 9.12 1.06
CA LEU A 194 8.87 8.12 0.27
C LEU A 194 9.61 8.73 -0.92
N LEU A 195 8.96 9.62 -1.68
CA LEU A 195 9.59 10.28 -2.82
C LEU A 195 10.73 11.22 -2.37
N ARG A 196 10.49 11.97 -1.29
CA ARG A 196 11.46 12.92 -0.74
C ARG A 196 12.72 12.22 -0.21
N GLU A 197 12.54 11.07 0.41
CA GLU A 197 13.64 10.24 0.94
C GLU A 197 14.44 9.56 -0.18
N SER A 198 13.77 9.20 -1.29
CA SER A 198 14.38 8.44 -2.38
C SER A 198 14.99 9.32 -3.47
N ILE A 199 14.51 10.56 -3.65
CA ILE A 199 14.88 11.43 -4.77
C ILE A 199 15.22 12.84 -4.26
N PRO A 200 16.45 13.35 -4.52
CA PRO A 200 16.88 14.69 -4.17
C PRO A 200 15.97 15.78 -4.77
N GLU A 201 15.92 16.94 -4.14
CA GLU A 201 14.99 18.03 -4.50
C GLU A 201 15.18 18.54 -5.94
N ASP A 202 16.42 18.70 -6.37
CA ASP A 202 16.77 19.12 -7.73
C ASP A 202 16.28 18.13 -8.79
N GLN A 203 16.33 16.83 -8.51
CA GLN A 203 15.82 15.79 -9.38
C GLN A 203 14.29 15.73 -9.37
N ARG A 204 13.62 16.04 -8.25
CA ARG A 204 12.16 16.11 -8.20
C ARG A 204 11.58 17.20 -9.12
N ALA A 205 12.25 18.35 -9.21
CA ALA A 205 11.86 19.40 -10.16
C ALA A 205 11.95 18.93 -11.62
N HIS A 206 12.98 18.14 -11.95
CA HIS A 206 13.08 17.51 -13.27
C HIS A 206 11.95 16.49 -13.52
N LEU A 207 11.63 15.65 -12.53
CA LEU A 207 10.50 14.70 -12.64
C LEU A 207 9.16 15.41 -12.85
N ALA A 208 8.94 16.52 -12.15
CA ALA A 208 7.73 17.32 -12.34
C ALA A 208 7.60 17.81 -13.78
N SER A 209 8.71 18.27 -14.40
CA SER A 209 8.72 18.73 -15.79
C SER A 209 8.43 17.65 -16.84
N GLN A 210 8.63 16.38 -16.50
CA GLN A 210 8.29 15.24 -17.36
C GLN A 210 6.78 14.88 -17.35
N HIS A 211 6.02 15.43 -16.41
CA HIS A 211 4.57 15.25 -16.40
C HIS A 211 3.91 16.29 -17.29
N PRO A 212 2.89 15.91 -18.08
CA PRO A 212 2.18 16.85 -18.96
C PRO A 212 1.61 18.08 -18.25
N MET A 213 1.31 17.97 -16.95
CA MET A 213 0.81 19.07 -16.13
C MET A 213 1.95 19.85 -15.40
N ASN A 214 3.22 19.57 -15.70
CA ASN A 214 4.39 20.18 -15.08
C ASN A 214 4.37 20.16 -13.53
N ARG A 215 3.78 19.14 -12.93
CA ARG A 215 3.76 18.94 -11.47
C ARG A 215 3.71 17.46 -11.12
N LEU A 216 4.18 17.14 -9.92
CA LEU A 216 3.95 15.85 -9.31
C LEU A 216 2.45 15.69 -8.93
N GLY A 217 2.02 14.47 -8.73
CA GLY A 217 0.73 14.20 -8.10
C GLY A 217 0.77 14.51 -6.61
N THR A 218 -0.41 14.66 -5.99
CA THR A 218 -0.56 14.71 -4.53
C THR A 218 -1.19 13.41 -4.04
N PRO A 219 -1.03 13.05 -2.74
CA PRO A 219 -1.66 11.86 -2.18
C PRO A 219 -3.19 11.87 -2.24
N GLU A 220 -3.80 13.05 -2.17
CA GLU A 220 -5.25 13.29 -2.30
C GLU A 220 -5.71 13.17 -3.76
#